data_3dcb4c5721d3e3d13bb4e6529fa6143a
#
_entry.id   3dcb4c5721d3e3d13bb4e6529fa6143a
#
_cell.length_a   1.000
_cell.length_b   1.000
_cell.length_c   1.000
_cell.angle_alpha   90.00
_cell.angle_beta   90.00
_cell.angle_gamma   90.00
#
_symmetry.space_group_name_H-M   'P 1'
#
loop_
_entity.id
_entity.type
_entity.pdbx_description
1 polymer ?
#
loop_
_entity_poly.entity_id
_entity_poly.type
_entity_poly.pdbx_seq_one_letter_code
_entity_poly.pdbx_strand_id
1 'polypeptide(L)'
;MKKIVITSATVVGKAQPLSADDLARACGAEVEWVARLVDVGIVNASGRGPAEWRFYSVDLQRALHARRLEHDFGAGLDAVALILDLSQEVRRLKSQLRALGALDKP
;
A
#
# COMPACT_ATOMS: atom_id res chain seq x y z
N MET A 1 8.38 12.33 -16.33
CA MET A 1 8.26 11.64 -16.27
C MET A 1 8.26 10.93 -16.20
N LYS A 2 8.11 11.11 -15.97
CA LYS A 2 8.14 10.32 -15.82
C LYS A 2 7.78 9.36 -15.59
N LYS A 3 7.66 8.96 -15.46
CA LYS A 3 7.39 7.96 -15.22
C LYS A 3 7.37 7.31 -14.77
N ILE A 4 7.32 7.34 -14.52
CA ILE A 4 7.33 6.63 -14.10
C ILE A 4 7.27 6.10 -13.72
N VAL A 5 7.30 6.17 -13.55
CA VAL A 5 7.25 5.60 -13.24
C VAL A 5 7.33 4.96 -12.98
N ILE A 6 7.38 4.94 -12.99
CA ILE A 6 7.50 4.22 -12.75
C ILE A 6 7.72 3.60 -12.58
N THR A 7 7.84 3.66 -12.66
CA THR A 7 8.17 3.04 -12.45
C THR A 7 8.68 2.81 -12.06
N SER A 8 8.80 3.12 -11.97
CA SER A 8 9.30 2.92 -11.55
C SER A 8 9.70 2.78 -10.91
N ALA A 9 9.67 2.81 -10.75
CA ALA A 9 9.93 2.61 -10.03
C ALA A 9 10.46 2.41 -9.53
N THR A 10 10.29 2.54 -9.50
CA THR A 10 10.90 2.33 -9.04
C THR A 10 11.66 2.55 -8.32
N VAL A 11 11.91 2.82 -8.55
CA VAL A 11 12.72 3.47 -7.95
C VAL A 11 12.39 4.26 -6.96
N VAL A 12 11.45 4.46 -6.98
CA VAL A 12 10.85 5.14 -6.14
C VAL A 12 11.18 4.90 -4.83
N GLY A 13 10.92 5.55 -4.03
CA GLY A 13 10.80 5.21 -2.86
C GLY A 13 11.82 5.32 -1.91
N LYS A 14 12.83 4.67 -1.99
CA LYS A 14 13.74 4.69 -1.00
C LYS A 14 14.23 6.04 -0.75
N ALA A 15 14.68 6.70 -1.69
CA ALA A 15 15.31 7.97 -1.49
C ALA A 15 14.36 9.11 -1.63
N GLN A 16 13.23 8.92 -2.29
CA GLN A 16 12.33 10.00 -2.54
C GLN A 16 10.93 9.65 -2.15
N PRO A 17 10.53 10.07 -0.97
CA PRO A 17 9.17 9.77 -0.54
C PRO A 17 8.15 10.48 -1.43
N LEU A 18 6.99 9.92 -1.50
CA LEU A 18 5.90 10.44 -2.28
C LEU A 18 5.02 11.35 -1.43
N SER A 19 4.54 12.42 -2.03
CA SER A 19 3.52 13.23 -1.36
C SER A 19 2.16 12.56 -1.52
N ALA A 20 1.16 13.09 -0.84
CA ALA A 20 -0.20 12.59 -1.00
C ALA A 20 -0.68 12.75 -2.44
N ASP A 21 -0.33 13.86 -3.09
CA ASP A 21 -0.69 14.07 -4.49
C ASP A 21 0.00 13.05 -5.39
N ASP A 22 1.25 12.77 -5.12
CA ASP A 22 2.00 11.78 -5.91
C ASP A 22 1.37 10.41 -5.76
N LEU A 23 1.02 10.04 -4.55
CA LEU A 23 0.44 8.74 -4.30
C LEU A 23 -0.93 8.63 -4.97
N ALA A 24 -1.75 9.66 -4.86
CA ALA A 24 -3.05 9.66 -5.50
C ALA A 24 -2.90 9.50 -7.01
N ARG A 25 -1.98 10.26 -7.59
CA ARG A 25 -1.77 10.22 -9.02
C ARG A 25 -1.29 8.84 -9.48
N ALA A 26 -0.41 8.24 -8.71
CA ALA A 26 0.09 6.91 -9.05
C ALA A 26 -1.01 5.87 -9.03
N CYS A 27 -2.03 6.07 -8.20
CA CYS A 27 -3.12 5.13 -8.08
C CYS A 27 -4.34 5.49 -8.91
N GLY A 28 -4.27 6.58 -9.67
CA GLY A 28 -5.40 7.03 -10.46
C GLY A 28 -6.57 7.47 -9.60
N ALA A 29 -6.29 8.13 -8.49
CA ALA A 29 -7.32 8.51 -7.53
C ALA A 29 -7.12 9.95 -7.08
N GLU A 30 -8.00 10.39 -6.20
CA GLU A 30 -7.95 11.74 -5.66
C GLU A 30 -7.25 11.73 -4.30
N VAL A 31 -6.78 12.88 -3.89
CA VAL A 31 -6.13 13.02 -2.59
C VAL A 31 -7.05 12.58 -1.44
N GLU A 32 -8.34 12.83 -1.59
CA GLU A 32 -9.31 12.43 -0.58
C GLU A 32 -9.30 10.91 -0.36
N TRP A 33 -9.07 10.16 -1.44
CA TRP A 33 -8.96 8.72 -1.34
C TRP A 33 -7.72 8.32 -0.53
N VAL A 34 -6.60 9.04 -0.76
CA VAL A 34 -5.39 8.79 0.01
C VAL A 34 -5.63 9.07 1.50
N ALA A 35 -6.36 10.14 1.80
CA ALA A 35 -6.68 10.46 3.19
C ALA A 35 -7.49 9.32 3.83
N ARG A 36 -8.39 8.72 3.07
CA ARG A 36 -9.15 7.59 3.59
C ARG A 36 -8.27 6.37 3.82
N LEU A 37 -7.26 6.16 2.97
CA LEU A 37 -6.32 5.06 3.18
C LEU A 37 -5.56 5.23 4.50
N VAL A 38 -5.17 6.47 4.79
CA VAL A 38 -4.48 6.75 6.06
C VAL A 38 -5.44 6.51 7.22
N ASP A 39 -6.68 6.96 7.06
CA ASP A 39 -7.67 6.87 8.11
C ASP A 39 -7.97 5.43 8.52
N VAL A 40 -8.05 4.53 7.57
CA VAL A 40 -8.33 3.12 7.87
C VAL A 40 -7.06 2.30 8.08
N GLY A 41 -5.90 2.93 8.01
CA GLY A 41 -4.66 2.25 8.33
C GLY A 41 -4.04 1.42 7.22
N ILE A 42 -4.48 1.63 5.98
CA ILE A 42 -3.90 0.89 4.87
C ILE A 42 -2.49 1.39 4.58
N VAL A 43 -2.27 2.69 4.68
CA VAL A 43 -0.94 3.26 4.55
C VAL A 43 -0.65 4.10 5.76
N ASN A 44 0.62 4.31 6.03
CA ASN A 44 1.05 5.09 7.17
C ASN A 44 1.69 6.37 6.69
N ALA A 45 1.11 7.50 7.06
CA ALA A 45 1.64 8.78 6.69
C ALA A 45 2.57 9.28 7.78
N SER A 46 3.67 9.93 7.37
CA SER A 46 4.48 10.63 8.33
C SER A 46 4.32 12.12 8.05
N GLY A 47 4.33 12.92 9.07
CA GLY A 47 4.08 14.35 8.94
C GLY A 47 2.84 14.73 9.71
N ARG A 48 2.62 16.04 9.85
CA ARG A 48 1.53 16.49 10.68
C ARG A 48 0.19 16.50 10.00
N GLY A 49 0.11 16.82 8.77
CA GLY A 49 -1.15 16.88 8.06
C GLY A 49 -0.95 16.50 6.61
N PRO A 50 -2.02 16.45 5.82
CA PRO A 50 -1.95 15.97 4.45
C PRO A 50 -0.91 16.66 3.59
N ALA A 51 -0.68 17.95 3.82
CA ALA A 51 0.30 18.69 3.02
C ALA A 51 1.72 18.25 3.30
N GLU A 52 1.96 17.66 4.48
CA GLU A 52 3.29 17.23 4.85
C GLU A 52 3.46 15.73 4.79
N TRP A 53 2.43 15.01 4.47
CA TRP A 53 2.50 13.55 4.45
C TRP A 53 3.54 13.07 3.46
N ARG A 54 4.28 12.03 3.86
CA ARG A 54 5.25 11.38 3.00
C ARG A 54 5.01 9.89 3.05
N PHE A 55 5.05 9.28 1.89
CA PHE A 55 4.78 7.85 1.74
C PHE A 55 5.96 7.20 1.04
N TYR A 56 6.13 5.91 1.27
CA TYR A 56 7.26 5.19 0.74
C TYR A 56 6.79 4.04 -0.14
N SER A 57 7.72 3.24 -0.65
CA SER A 57 7.36 2.21 -1.62
C SER A 57 6.39 1.18 -1.07
N VAL A 58 6.49 0.86 0.21
CA VAL A 58 5.56 -0.10 0.79
C VAL A 58 4.15 0.48 0.81
N ASP A 59 4.03 1.77 1.05
CA ASP A 59 2.73 2.43 1.02
C ASP A 59 2.15 2.44 -0.39
N LEU A 60 2.99 2.68 -1.38
CA LEU A 60 2.54 2.67 -2.76
C LEU A 60 2.02 1.29 -3.14
N GLN A 61 2.72 0.25 -2.74
CA GLN A 61 2.27 -1.11 -3.04
C GLN A 61 0.95 -1.42 -2.37
N ARG A 62 0.80 -1.02 -1.12
CA ARG A 62 -0.45 -1.27 -0.42
C ARG A 62 -1.59 -0.46 -1.03
N ALA A 63 -1.32 0.78 -1.43
CA ALA A 63 -2.33 1.63 -2.05
C ALA A 63 -2.79 1.05 -3.39
N LEU A 64 -1.85 0.59 -4.21
CA LEU A 64 -2.19 -0.01 -5.49
C LEU A 64 -3.01 -1.28 -5.30
N HIS A 65 -2.64 -2.09 -4.31
CA HIS A 65 -3.36 -3.30 -4.01
C HIS A 65 -4.79 -2.97 -3.53
N ALA A 66 -4.90 -1.94 -2.68
CA ALA A 66 -6.20 -1.51 -2.19
C ALA A 66 -7.10 -1.04 -3.34
N ARG A 67 -6.51 -0.30 -4.28
CA ARG A 67 -7.26 0.19 -5.43
C ARG A 67 -7.81 -0.98 -6.25
N ARG A 68 -6.97 -2.00 -6.44
CA ARG A 68 -7.39 -3.17 -7.19
C ARG A 68 -8.51 -3.91 -6.48
N LEU A 69 -8.40 -4.08 -5.16
CA LEU A 69 -9.42 -4.79 -4.41
C LEU A 69 -10.76 -4.04 -4.44
N GLU A 70 -10.70 -2.72 -4.32
CA GLU A 70 -11.92 -1.93 -4.44
C GLU A 70 -12.55 -2.14 -5.81
N HIS A 71 -11.76 -2.07 -6.84
CA HIS A 71 -12.25 -2.15 -8.20
C HIS A 71 -12.79 -3.54 -8.51
N ASP A 72 -12.04 -4.57 -8.18
CA ASP A 72 -12.40 -5.93 -8.55
C ASP A 72 -13.58 -6.48 -7.75
N PHE A 73 -13.71 -6.07 -6.51
CA PHE A 73 -14.71 -6.66 -5.63
C PHE A 73 -15.77 -5.67 -5.15
N GLY A 74 -15.62 -4.41 -5.49
CA GLY A 74 -16.56 -3.40 -5.02
C GLY A 74 -16.55 -3.22 -3.52
N ALA A 75 -15.44 -3.58 -2.87
CA ALA A 75 -15.38 -3.52 -1.42
C ALA A 75 -15.09 -2.11 -0.94
N GLY A 76 -15.63 -1.74 0.20
CA GLY A 76 -15.28 -0.47 0.83
C GLY A 76 -13.89 -0.56 1.43
N LEU A 77 -13.31 0.59 1.75
CA LEU A 77 -11.95 0.62 2.25
C LEU A 77 -11.78 -0.05 3.62
N ASP A 78 -12.82 -0.06 4.44
CA ASP A 78 -12.74 -0.77 5.71
C ASP A 78 -12.54 -2.26 5.48
N ALA A 79 -13.29 -2.82 4.56
CA ALA A 79 -13.14 -4.24 4.23
C ALA A 79 -11.80 -4.50 3.56
N VAL A 80 -11.35 -3.58 2.71
CA VAL A 80 -10.06 -3.72 2.06
C VAL A 80 -8.94 -3.71 3.08
N ALA A 81 -9.03 -2.83 4.08
CA ALA A 81 -8.02 -2.77 5.14
C ALA A 81 -7.93 -4.12 5.86
N LEU A 82 -9.07 -4.71 6.17
CA LEU A 82 -9.10 -6.00 6.83
C LEU A 82 -8.50 -7.09 5.95
N ILE A 83 -8.83 -7.09 4.66
CA ILE A 83 -8.29 -8.07 3.73
C ILE A 83 -6.77 -7.98 3.67
N LEU A 84 -6.25 -6.75 3.59
CA LEU A 84 -4.80 -6.57 3.51
C LEU A 84 -4.12 -7.01 4.79
N ASP A 85 -4.71 -6.70 5.94
CA ASP A 85 -4.13 -7.09 7.20
C ASP A 85 -4.15 -8.61 7.37
N LEU A 86 -5.25 -9.26 7.01
CA LEU A 86 -5.35 -10.70 7.09
C LEU A 86 -4.39 -11.38 6.12
N SER A 87 -4.23 -10.84 4.92
CA SER A 87 -3.31 -11.39 3.94
C SER A 87 -1.88 -11.30 4.44
N GLN A 88 -1.54 -10.20 5.09
CA GLN A 88 -0.21 -10.03 5.65
C GLN A 88 0.02 -11.02 6.79
N GLU A 89 -1.00 -11.23 7.62
CA GLU A 89 -0.90 -12.18 8.72
C GLU A 89 -0.72 -13.61 8.20
N VAL A 90 -1.44 -13.96 7.13
CA VAL A 90 -1.28 -15.27 6.53
C VAL A 90 0.15 -15.45 6.02
N ARG A 91 0.70 -14.43 5.36
CA ARG A 91 2.07 -14.54 4.87
C ARG A 91 3.06 -14.67 6.02
N ARG A 92 2.82 -13.94 7.11
CA ARG A 92 3.68 -14.01 8.27
C ARG A 92 3.67 -15.41 8.88
N LEU A 93 2.47 -15.97 9.01
CA LEU A 93 2.34 -17.32 9.60
C LEU A 93 2.96 -18.38 8.70
N LYS A 94 2.78 -18.25 7.39
CA LYS A 94 3.40 -19.19 6.46
C LYS A 94 4.92 -19.11 6.54
N SER A 95 5.44 -17.90 6.70
CA SER A 95 6.88 -17.72 6.83
C SER A 95 7.39 -18.41 8.11
N GLN A 96 6.65 -18.27 9.20
CA GLN A 96 7.03 -18.92 10.44
C GLN A 96 7.00 -20.45 10.29
N LEU A 97 5.98 -20.96 9.63
CA LEU A 97 5.89 -22.41 9.43
C LEU A 97 7.04 -22.92 8.57
N ARG A 98 7.41 -22.18 7.56
CA ARG A 98 8.54 -22.57 6.74
C ARG A 98 9.83 -22.58 7.55
N ALA A 99 10.00 -21.59 8.41
CA ALA A 99 11.18 -21.52 9.25
C ALA A 99 11.25 -22.71 10.20
N LEU A 100 10.09 -23.28 10.55
CA LEU A 100 10.05 -24.46 11.40
C LEU A 100 10.08 -25.74 10.58
N GLY A 101 10.17 -25.66 9.27
CA GLY A 101 10.19 -26.84 8.43
C GLY A 101 8.83 -27.46 8.17
N ALA A 102 7.77 -26.82 8.62
CA ALA A 102 6.45 -27.41 8.52
C ALA A 102 5.81 -27.30 7.15
N LEU A 103 6.23 -26.31 6.38
CA LEU A 103 5.62 -26.13 5.11
C LEU A 103 6.59 -26.32 4.01
N ASP A 104 7.50 -27.14 4.11
CA ASP A 104 8.41 -27.18 3.20
C ASP A 104 8.16 -27.82 2.04
N LYS A 105 7.93 -28.09 1.51
CA LYS A 105 7.87 -28.69 0.46
C LYS A 105 7.75 -28.23 -0.52
N PRO A 106 7.97 -28.09 -1.00
CA PRO A 106 7.63 -27.62 -2.09
C PRO A 106 7.48 -28.37 -2.95
#